data_2b225a02361fad808a6560651ce486fb
#
_entry.id   2b225a02361fad808a6560651ce486fb
#
_cell.length_a   1.000
_cell.length_b   1.000
_cell.length_c   1.000
_cell.angle_alpha   90.00
_cell.angle_beta   90.00
_cell.angle_gamma   90.00
#
_symmetry.space_group_name_H-M   'P 1'
#
loop_
_entity.id
_entity.type
_entity.pdbx_description
1 polymer ?
#
loop_
_entity_poly.entity_id
_entity_poly.type
_entity_poly.pdbx_seq_one_letter_code
_entity_poly.pdbx_strand_id
1 'polypeptide(L)'
;MIISHKYRFIFIKTIKTAGTSIEAWLSPHCGPDDVLTPIVPPEAGHEARNFAGFYNHMSAWKIREAVEPDIWKGYFKFCVERNPWDKTVSDFCMANERAGSRYQFADYFRRGRFCRSWELYTDVDGSLLVDRVLRYEQLNQQLGEVFLQLGVPWEGQLNVWAKSGYRTDRKPYQEWYTKEQANIVSSVFADEIRTFYYAF
;
A
#
# COMPACT_ATOMS: atom_id res chain seq x y z
N MET A 1 -7.54 -3.00 4.05
CA MET A 1 -6.74 -4.07 4.67
C MET A 1 -7.52 -5.37 4.68
N ILE A 2 -6.85 -6.51 4.73
CA ILE A 2 -7.49 -7.83 4.77
C ILE A 2 -6.87 -8.64 5.92
N ILE A 3 -7.72 -9.36 6.68
CA ILE A 3 -7.29 -10.47 7.54
C ILE A 3 -7.94 -11.71 6.96
N SER A 4 -7.15 -12.62 6.39
CA SER A 4 -7.67 -13.88 5.87
C SER A 4 -7.45 -14.99 6.87
N HIS A 5 -8.53 -15.47 7.45
CA HIS A 5 -8.53 -16.67 8.30
C HIS A 5 -8.36 -17.93 7.46
N LYS A 6 -8.88 -17.90 6.22
CA LYS A 6 -8.77 -19.00 5.26
C LYS A 6 -7.32 -19.30 4.88
N TYR A 7 -6.51 -18.28 4.63
CA TYR A 7 -5.11 -18.42 4.20
C TYR A 7 -4.09 -18.00 5.28
N ARG A 8 -4.56 -17.58 6.46
CA ARG A 8 -3.76 -17.19 7.61
C ARG A 8 -2.77 -16.08 7.31
N PHE A 9 -3.25 -14.97 6.73
CA PHE A 9 -2.45 -13.77 6.50
C PHE A 9 -3.15 -12.49 6.92
N ILE A 10 -2.35 -11.44 7.13
CA ILE A 10 -2.80 -10.06 7.33
C ILE A 10 -2.13 -9.19 6.26
N PHE A 11 -2.91 -8.58 5.38
CA PHE A 11 -2.44 -7.59 4.42
C PHE A 11 -2.65 -6.18 4.97
N ILE A 12 -1.54 -5.51 5.32
CA ILE A 12 -1.54 -4.12 5.75
C ILE A 12 -1.51 -3.24 4.50
N LYS A 13 -2.58 -2.50 4.26
CA LYS A 13 -2.70 -1.64 3.09
C LYS A 13 -1.95 -0.34 3.29
N THR A 14 -0.89 -0.14 2.55
CA THR A 14 -0.09 1.08 2.48
C THR A 14 -0.59 2.05 1.40
N ILE A 15 -0.11 3.29 1.43
CA ILE A 15 -0.62 4.37 0.57
C ILE A 15 0.11 4.34 -0.79
N LYS A 16 -0.63 4.43 -1.91
CA LYS A 16 -0.12 4.52 -3.29
C LYS A 16 0.74 3.33 -3.78
N THR A 17 0.44 2.15 -3.29
CA THR A 17 1.19 0.90 -3.55
C THR A 17 0.33 -0.20 -4.19
N ALA A 18 -0.66 0.16 -4.98
CA ALA A 18 -1.65 -0.74 -5.59
C ALA A 18 -2.55 -1.51 -4.58
N GLY A 19 -2.61 -1.07 -3.30
CA GLY A 19 -3.38 -1.77 -2.28
C GLY A 19 -4.84 -2.01 -2.64
N THR A 20 -5.50 -1.09 -3.37
CA THR A 20 -6.87 -1.28 -3.85
C THR A 20 -6.98 -2.42 -4.88
N SER A 21 -6.03 -2.51 -5.82
CA SER A 21 -6.01 -3.60 -6.80
C SER A 21 -5.76 -4.95 -6.13
N ILE A 22 -4.86 -4.99 -5.13
CA ILE A 22 -4.58 -6.20 -4.35
C ILE A 22 -5.82 -6.65 -3.58
N GLU A 23 -6.52 -5.74 -2.90
CA GLU A 23 -7.75 -6.07 -2.16
C GLU A 23 -8.87 -6.55 -3.09
N ALA A 24 -9.09 -5.88 -4.22
CA ALA A 24 -10.11 -6.28 -5.17
C ALA A 24 -9.80 -7.67 -5.78
N TRP A 25 -8.53 -7.93 -6.09
CA TRP A 25 -8.09 -9.23 -6.58
C TRP A 25 -8.19 -10.34 -5.50
N LEU A 26 -7.84 -10.05 -4.24
CA LEU A 26 -7.93 -11.02 -3.15
C LEU A 26 -9.36 -11.30 -2.69
N SER A 27 -10.28 -10.35 -2.84
CA SER A 27 -11.64 -10.43 -2.30
C SER A 27 -12.40 -11.72 -2.69
N PRO A 28 -12.42 -12.16 -3.96
CA PRO A 28 -13.09 -13.41 -4.34
C PRO A 28 -12.38 -14.67 -3.85
N HIS A 29 -11.10 -14.60 -3.49
CA HIS A 29 -10.35 -15.74 -2.93
C HIS A 29 -10.56 -15.90 -1.42
N CYS A 30 -10.94 -14.84 -0.74
CA CYS A 30 -11.16 -14.81 0.70
C CYS A 30 -12.40 -15.60 1.13
N GLY A 31 -12.37 -16.16 2.33
CA GLY A 31 -13.49 -16.89 2.93
C GLY A 31 -14.59 -15.98 3.49
N PRO A 32 -15.73 -16.57 3.90
CA PRO A 32 -16.85 -15.81 4.47
C PRO A 32 -16.51 -15.15 5.82
N ASP A 33 -15.60 -15.76 6.59
CA ASP A 33 -15.21 -15.25 7.92
C ASP A 33 -14.04 -14.26 7.84
N ASP A 34 -13.43 -14.07 6.67
CA ASP A 34 -12.32 -13.15 6.48
C ASP A 34 -12.75 -11.69 6.65
N VAL A 35 -11.86 -10.84 7.18
CA VAL A 35 -12.09 -9.41 7.34
C VAL A 35 -11.60 -8.66 6.11
N LEU A 36 -12.50 -7.93 5.43
CA LEU A 36 -12.18 -7.07 4.30
C LEU A 36 -12.75 -5.66 4.54
N THR A 37 -11.87 -4.67 4.66
CA THR A 37 -12.30 -3.28 4.91
C THR A 37 -12.87 -2.63 3.65
N PRO A 38 -13.84 -1.70 3.76
CA PRO A 38 -14.42 -1.01 2.61
C PRO A 38 -13.39 -0.24 1.79
N ILE A 39 -13.56 -0.23 0.49
CA ILE A 39 -12.85 0.64 -0.47
C ILE A 39 -13.77 1.80 -0.85
N VAL A 40 -13.26 3.02 -0.76
CA VAL A 40 -14.03 4.23 -1.12
C VAL A 40 -13.27 5.02 -2.21
N PRO A 41 -13.92 5.33 -3.35
CA PRO A 41 -15.21 4.80 -3.80
C PRO A 41 -15.16 3.28 -3.96
N PRO A 42 -16.32 2.59 -4.00
CA PRO A 42 -16.37 1.14 -4.20
C PRO A 42 -15.63 0.71 -5.48
N GLU A 43 -14.97 -0.44 -5.41
CA GLU A 43 -14.23 -1.04 -6.53
C GLU A 43 -14.89 -2.36 -6.93
N ALA A 44 -15.04 -2.57 -8.23
CA ALA A 44 -15.60 -3.81 -8.75
C ALA A 44 -14.77 -5.02 -8.30
N GLY A 45 -15.46 -6.12 -7.94
CA GLY A 45 -14.82 -7.33 -7.46
C GLY A 45 -14.40 -7.29 -5.98
N HIS A 46 -14.62 -6.17 -5.26
CA HIS A 46 -14.35 -6.09 -3.82
C HIS A 46 -15.65 -6.10 -3.01
N GLU A 47 -15.76 -7.05 -2.11
CA GLU A 47 -16.88 -7.20 -1.18
C GLU A 47 -16.40 -7.04 0.27
N ALA A 48 -16.66 -5.88 0.86
CA ALA A 48 -16.33 -5.61 2.26
C ALA A 48 -17.18 -6.48 3.20
N ARG A 49 -16.53 -7.10 4.22
CA ARG A 49 -17.20 -7.94 5.21
C ARG A 49 -16.42 -8.03 6.51
N ASN A 50 -17.12 -8.33 7.59
CA ASN A 50 -16.57 -8.57 8.95
C ASN A 50 -15.64 -7.46 9.46
N PHE A 51 -15.77 -6.24 8.97
CA PHE A 51 -14.81 -5.15 9.24
C PHE A 51 -15.15 -4.31 10.48
N ALA A 52 -16.08 -4.72 11.33
CA ALA A 52 -16.37 -4.01 12.58
C ALA A 52 -15.07 -3.86 13.42
N GLY A 53 -14.72 -2.61 13.75
CA GLY A 53 -13.46 -2.29 14.44
C GLY A 53 -12.23 -2.15 13.53
N PHE A 54 -12.33 -2.48 12.24
CA PHE A 54 -11.25 -2.37 11.26
C PHE A 54 -11.54 -1.32 10.19
N TYR A 55 -10.51 -0.64 9.71
CA TYR A 55 -10.66 0.40 8.70
C TYR A 55 -9.50 0.41 7.68
N ASN A 56 -9.75 1.08 6.56
CA ASN A 56 -8.76 1.20 5.49
C ASN A 56 -7.51 1.93 5.96
N HIS A 57 -6.33 1.44 5.61
CA HIS A 57 -5.02 1.95 6.07
C HIS A 57 -4.83 1.90 7.61
N MET A 58 -5.44 0.95 8.30
CA MET A 58 -5.19 0.68 9.71
C MET A 58 -3.75 0.21 9.90
N SER A 59 -3.04 0.80 10.87
CA SER A 59 -1.64 0.43 11.14
C SER A 59 -1.52 -0.96 11.76
N ALA A 60 -0.40 -1.62 11.50
CA ALA A 60 -0.10 -2.97 11.99
C ALA A 60 -0.20 -3.07 13.52
N TRP A 61 0.28 -2.05 14.25
CA TRP A 61 0.19 -2.05 15.71
C TRP A 61 -1.26 -1.99 16.21
N LYS A 62 -2.14 -1.22 15.56
CA LYS A 62 -3.58 -1.19 15.90
C LYS A 62 -4.27 -2.51 15.56
N ILE A 63 -3.89 -3.14 14.44
CA ILE A 63 -4.40 -4.46 14.09
C ILE A 63 -3.96 -5.48 15.15
N ARG A 64 -2.69 -5.43 15.60
CA ARG A 64 -2.17 -6.27 16.68
C ARG A 64 -2.99 -6.16 17.96
N GLU A 65 -3.44 -4.96 18.31
CA GLU A 65 -4.27 -4.72 19.50
C GLU A 65 -5.73 -5.15 19.31
N ALA A 66 -6.22 -5.20 18.06
CA ALA A 66 -7.62 -5.49 17.76
C ALA A 66 -7.91 -6.97 17.48
N VAL A 67 -6.88 -7.79 17.24
CA VAL A 67 -7.04 -9.22 16.96
C VAL A 67 -6.57 -10.06 18.15
N GLU A 68 -7.06 -11.32 18.22
CA GLU A 68 -6.55 -12.27 19.20
C GLU A 68 -5.04 -12.51 19.05
N PRO A 69 -4.29 -12.68 20.16
CA PRO A 69 -2.83 -12.86 20.12
C PRO A 69 -2.36 -14.00 19.21
N ASP A 70 -3.13 -15.08 19.11
CA ASP A 70 -2.80 -16.23 18.26
C ASP A 70 -2.96 -15.91 16.77
N ILE A 71 -3.91 -15.04 16.41
CA ILE A 71 -4.06 -14.53 15.03
C ILE A 71 -2.84 -13.69 14.68
N TRP A 72 -2.47 -12.74 15.54
CA TRP A 72 -1.30 -11.89 15.28
C TRP A 72 -0.01 -12.69 15.15
N LYS A 73 0.25 -13.63 16.05
CA LYS A 73 1.46 -14.45 16.06
C LYS A 73 1.50 -15.47 14.94
N GLY A 74 0.35 -16.07 14.63
CA GLY A 74 0.26 -17.22 13.72
C GLY A 74 0.00 -16.88 12.25
N TYR A 75 -0.38 -15.62 11.93
CA TYR A 75 -0.67 -15.22 10.55
C TYR A 75 0.52 -14.51 9.93
N PHE A 76 0.75 -14.78 8.66
CA PHE A 76 1.78 -14.09 7.88
C PHE A 76 1.35 -12.65 7.55
N LYS A 77 2.17 -11.69 7.94
CA LYS A 77 1.87 -10.25 7.75
C LYS A 77 2.70 -9.68 6.62
N PHE A 78 2.05 -8.99 5.68
CA PHE A 78 2.77 -8.32 4.60
C PHE A 78 2.13 -7.00 4.20
N CYS A 79 2.94 -6.15 3.62
CA CYS A 79 2.52 -4.90 2.99
C CYS A 79 3.34 -4.66 1.72
N VAL A 80 3.08 -3.55 1.04
CA VAL A 80 3.84 -3.14 -0.15
C VAL A 80 4.42 -1.76 0.09
N GLU A 81 5.68 -1.55 -0.29
CA GLU A 81 6.29 -0.22 -0.35
C GLU A 81 6.71 0.11 -1.79
N ARG A 82 6.84 1.38 -2.08
CA ARG A 82 7.13 1.90 -3.41
C ARG A 82 8.23 2.94 -3.33
N ASN A 83 9.02 3.08 -4.39
CA ASN A 83 10.02 4.14 -4.52
C ASN A 83 9.39 5.48 -4.12
N PRO A 84 9.92 6.18 -3.09
CA PRO A 84 9.29 7.37 -2.51
C PRO A 84 9.04 8.50 -3.50
N TRP A 85 9.92 8.69 -4.46
CA TRP A 85 9.74 9.73 -5.47
C TRP A 85 8.63 9.36 -6.46
N ASP A 86 8.57 8.14 -6.93
CA ASP A 86 7.50 7.66 -7.80
C ASP A 86 6.15 7.62 -7.07
N LYS A 87 6.15 7.24 -5.79
CA LYS A 87 5.00 7.28 -4.89
C LYS A 87 4.45 8.70 -4.74
N THR A 88 5.33 9.69 -4.53
CA THR A 88 4.97 11.10 -4.39
C THR A 88 4.33 11.65 -5.67
N VAL A 89 4.88 11.35 -6.85
CA VAL A 89 4.25 11.71 -8.14
C VAL A 89 2.87 11.06 -8.27
N SER A 90 2.75 9.79 -7.93
CA SER A 90 1.46 9.09 -7.96
C SER A 90 0.41 9.69 -7.03
N ASP A 91 0.83 10.16 -5.85
CA ASP A 91 -0.07 10.81 -4.90
C ASP A 91 -0.48 12.21 -5.37
N PHE A 92 0.46 12.98 -5.88
CA PHE A 92 0.18 14.27 -6.50
C PHE A 92 -0.84 14.13 -7.64
N CYS A 93 -0.61 13.22 -8.59
CA CYS A 93 -1.50 13.03 -9.73
C CYS A 93 -2.93 12.70 -9.29
N MET A 94 -3.08 11.81 -8.30
CA MET A 94 -4.40 11.48 -7.76
C MET A 94 -5.06 12.68 -7.06
N ALA A 95 -4.31 13.41 -6.25
CA ALA A 95 -4.83 14.57 -5.52
C ALA A 95 -5.22 15.69 -6.47
N ASN A 96 -4.41 15.94 -7.49
CA ASN A 96 -4.64 16.97 -8.50
C ASN A 96 -5.87 16.66 -9.35
N GLU A 97 -6.03 15.43 -9.83
CA GLU A 97 -7.20 14.99 -10.59
C GLU A 97 -8.49 15.16 -9.78
N ARG A 98 -8.50 14.73 -8.52
CA ARG A 98 -9.64 14.91 -7.61
C ARG A 98 -9.98 16.37 -7.34
N ALA A 99 -9.01 17.26 -7.48
CA ALA A 99 -9.18 18.71 -7.36
C ALA A 99 -9.53 19.40 -8.69
N GLY A 100 -9.73 18.66 -9.77
CA GLY A 100 -9.99 19.19 -11.12
C GLY A 100 -8.76 19.76 -11.81
N SER A 101 -7.59 19.16 -11.60
CA SER A 101 -6.31 19.49 -12.26
C SER A 101 -5.86 20.94 -12.07
N ARG A 102 -6.00 21.48 -10.87
CA ARG A 102 -5.78 22.89 -10.55
C ARG A 102 -4.39 23.22 -10.03
N TYR A 103 -3.59 22.19 -9.65
CA TYR A 103 -2.33 22.40 -8.95
C TYR A 103 -1.13 22.05 -9.83
N GLN A 104 -0.04 22.78 -9.62
CA GLN A 104 1.27 22.40 -10.14
C GLN A 104 1.97 21.45 -9.17
N PHE A 105 2.94 20.66 -9.65
CA PHE A 105 3.69 19.75 -8.79
C PHE A 105 4.40 20.47 -7.63
N ALA A 106 4.87 21.70 -7.86
CA ALA A 106 5.45 22.54 -6.81
C ALA A 106 4.48 22.85 -5.65
N ASP A 107 3.16 22.91 -5.91
CA ASP A 107 2.16 23.18 -4.88
C ASP A 107 2.02 22.03 -3.91
N TYR A 108 2.28 20.80 -4.36
CA TYR A 108 2.29 19.62 -3.51
C TYR A 108 3.31 19.77 -2.36
N PHE A 109 4.50 20.29 -2.65
CA PHE A 109 5.54 20.51 -1.64
C PHE A 109 5.19 21.63 -0.66
N ARG A 110 4.53 22.67 -1.11
CA ARG A 110 4.05 23.76 -0.23
C ARG A 110 3.02 23.28 0.79
N ARG A 111 2.25 22.24 0.47
CA ARG A 111 1.29 21.65 1.40
C ARG A 111 1.95 20.90 2.56
N GLY A 112 3.21 20.47 2.42
CA GLY A 112 3.99 19.78 3.44
C GLY A 112 3.42 18.44 3.92
N ARG A 113 2.48 17.85 3.16
CA ARG A 113 1.85 16.56 3.49
C ARG A 113 2.26 15.53 2.46
N PHE A 114 2.95 14.50 2.90
CA PHE A 114 3.46 13.42 2.08
C PHE A 114 2.77 12.09 2.42
N CYS A 115 2.68 11.21 1.44
CA CYS A 115 2.01 9.91 1.55
C CYS A 115 2.92 8.84 2.21
N ARG A 116 3.51 9.15 3.37
CA ARG A 116 4.31 8.18 4.13
C ARG A 116 3.45 6.99 4.55
N SER A 117 4.08 5.84 4.61
CA SER A 117 3.44 4.60 5.08
C SER A 117 4.26 3.89 6.16
N TRP A 118 5.42 4.43 6.52
CA TRP A 118 6.33 3.83 7.51
C TRP A 118 5.60 3.43 8.79
N GLU A 119 4.83 4.33 9.35
CA GLU A 119 4.09 4.14 10.59
C GLU A 119 2.91 3.16 10.47
N LEU A 120 2.57 2.73 9.24
CA LEU A 120 1.52 1.74 9.03
C LEU A 120 1.99 0.30 9.27
N TYR A 121 3.31 0.05 9.14
CA TYR A 121 3.85 -1.29 9.24
C TYR A 121 5.06 -1.42 10.18
N THR A 122 5.37 -0.36 10.94
CA THR A 122 6.40 -0.36 11.98
C THR A 122 5.82 -0.09 13.36
N ASP A 123 6.57 -0.46 14.38
CA ASP A 123 6.34 -0.06 15.76
C ASP A 123 6.92 1.33 16.04
N VAL A 124 6.73 1.85 17.24
CA VAL A 124 7.20 3.17 17.67
C VAL A 124 8.72 3.34 17.65
N ASP A 125 9.45 2.26 17.77
CA ASP A 125 10.92 2.22 17.69
C ASP A 125 11.45 2.05 16.24
N GLY A 126 10.54 1.96 15.25
CA GLY A 126 10.87 1.75 13.85
C GLY A 126 11.11 0.28 13.46
N SER A 127 10.93 -0.68 14.37
CA SER A 127 11.00 -2.09 14.05
C SER A 127 9.82 -2.53 13.17
N LEU A 128 10.07 -3.43 12.22
CA LEU A 128 9.01 -3.93 11.33
C LEU A 128 8.04 -4.83 12.10
N LEU A 129 6.75 -4.54 11.94
CA LEU A 129 5.64 -5.34 12.47
C LEU A 129 5.06 -6.32 11.44
N VAL A 130 5.71 -6.44 10.29
CA VAL A 130 5.32 -7.34 9.19
C VAL A 130 6.44 -8.32 8.88
N ASP A 131 6.07 -9.50 8.41
CA ASP A 131 7.03 -10.54 8.06
C ASP A 131 7.68 -10.26 6.70
N ARG A 132 6.98 -9.50 5.82
CA ARG A 132 7.53 -9.11 4.51
C ARG A 132 6.98 -7.77 4.03
N VAL A 133 7.87 -6.92 3.53
CA VAL A 133 7.54 -5.72 2.77
C VAL A 133 7.85 -5.99 1.30
N LEU A 134 6.83 -5.97 0.45
CA LEU A 134 6.97 -6.19 -0.98
C LEU A 134 7.33 -4.88 -1.69
N ARG A 135 8.09 -4.97 -2.77
CA ARG A 135 8.40 -3.83 -3.63
C ARG A 135 7.35 -3.67 -4.73
N TYR A 136 6.76 -2.49 -4.83
CA TYR A 136 5.81 -2.16 -5.89
C TYR A 136 6.41 -2.38 -7.29
N GLU A 137 7.69 -2.09 -7.46
CA GLU A 137 8.44 -2.22 -8.70
C GLU A 137 8.58 -3.69 -9.17
N GLN A 138 8.39 -4.64 -8.24
CA GLN A 138 8.44 -6.09 -8.49
C GLN A 138 7.15 -6.78 -8.02
N LEU A 139 6.03 -6.04 -8.03
CA LEU A 139 4.79 -6.43 -7.35
C LEU A 139 4.29 -7.81 -7.74
N ASN A 140 4.13 -8.08 -9.04
CA ASN A 140 3.57 -9.35 -9.50
C ASN A 140 4.45 -10.55 -9.12
N GLN A 141 5.76 -10.40 -9.25
CA GLN A 141 6.71 -11.45 -8.86
C GLN A 141 6.61 -11.72 -7.36
N GLN A 142 6.70 -10.68 -6.53
CA GLN A 142 6.76 -10.85 -5.08
C GLN A 142 5.40 -11.24 -4.48
N LEU A 143 4.28 -10.81 -5.07
CA LEU A 143 2.97 -11.33 -4.72
C LEU A 143 2.86 -12.82 -5.04
N GLY A 144 3.37 -13.25 -6.20
CA GLY A 144 3.38 -14.67 -6.57
C GLY A 144 4.14 -15.54 -5.57
N GLU A 145 5.30 -15.06 -5.08
CA GLU A 145 6.08 -15.75 -4.05
C GLU A 145 5.29 -15.87 -2.73
N VAL A 146 4.67 -14.77 -2.28
CA VAL A 146 3.84 -14.76 -1.06
C VAL A 146 2.61 -15.65 -1.22
N PHE A 147 1.91 -15.57 -2.33
CA PHE A 147 0.70 -16.35 -2.56
C PHE A 147 0.98 -17.84 -2.70
N LEU A 148 2.12 -18.22 -3.31
CA LEU A 148 2.58 -19.60 -3.33
C LEU A 148 2.83 -20.13 -1.91
N GLN A 149 3.51 -19.34 -1.07
CA GLN A 149 3.77 -19.69 0.33
C GLN A 149 2.48 -19.87 1.14
N LEU A 150 1.46 -19.04 0.87
CA LEU A 150 0.19 -19.02 1.59
C LEU A 150 -0.85 -19.99 1.01
N GLY A 151 -0.59 -20.61 -0.13
CA GLY A 151 -1.56 -21.46 -0.84
C GLY A 151 -2.71 -20.67 -1.49
N VAL A 152 -2.54 -19.36 -1.74
CA VAL A 152 -3.49 -18.54 -2.50
C VAL A 152 -3.29 -18.81 -3.99
N PRO A 153 -4.34 -19.16 -4.77
CA PRO A 153 -4.23 -19.31 -6.21
C PRO A 153 -3.66 -18.05 -6.86
N TRP A 154 -2.71 -18.20 -7.79
CA TRP A 154 -2.07 -17.06 -8.45
C TRP A 154 -1.85 -17.32 -9.94
N GLU A 155 -2.29 -16.38 -10.79
CA GLU A 155 -2.22 -16.46 -12.26
C GLU A 155 -1.06 -15.63 -12.84
N GLY A 156 -0.10 -15.23 -12.02
CA GLY A 156 1.10 -14.52 -12.45
C GLY A 156 0.99 -12.99 -12.49
N GLN A 157 -0.21 -12.43 -12.41
CA GLN A 157 -0.41 -10.98 -12.42
C GLN A 157 -1.73 -10.56 -11.76
N LEU A 158 -1.76 -9.31 -11.26
CA LEU A 158 -3.01 -8.67 -10.89
C LEU A 158 -3.76 -8.24 -12.15
N ASN A 159 -4.92 -8.81 -12.40
CA ASN A 159 -5.79 -8.45 -13.53
C ASN A 159 -6.72 -7.26 -13.18
N VAL A 160 -6.48 -6.58 -12.06
CA VAL A 160 -7.25 -5.44 -11.55
C VAL A 160 -6.38 -4.19 -11.53
N TRP A 161 -6.80 -3.16 -12.27
CA TRP A 161 -6.07 -1.89 -12.42
C TRP A 161 -6.82 -0.74 -11.73
N ALA A 162 -7.13 -0.91 -10.46
CA ALA A 162 -7.84 0.10 -9.68
C ALA A 162 -7.04 1.41 -9.57
N LYS A 163 -7.71 2.53 -9.82
CA LYS A 163 -7.13 3.88 -9.64
C LYS A 163 -5.85 4.15 -10.44
N SER A 164 -5.65 3.48 -11.59
CA SER A 164 -4.45 3.61 -12.44
C SER A 164 -4.51 4.80 -13.41
N GLY A 165 -5.68 5.39 -13.65
CA GLY A 165 -5.91 6.44 -14.65
C GLY A 165 -5.44 7.85 -14.26
N TYR A 166 -5.08 8.08 -12.99
CA TYR A 166 -4.74 9.43 -12.51
C TYR A 166 -3.43 10.00 -13.06
N ARG A 167 -2.44 9.17 -13.36
CA ARG A 167 -1.18 9.61 -13.97
C ARG A 167 -1.25 9.47 -15.48
N THR A 168 -1.67 10.51 -16.17
CA THR A 168 -1.75 10.57 -17.64
C THR A 168 -0.39 10.82 -18.28
N ASP A 169 0.46 11.65 -17.67
CA ASP A 169 1.85 11.86 -18.08
C ASP A 169 2.73 10.70 -17.59
N ARG A 170 3.20 9.88 -18.54
CA ARG A 170 3.97 8.66 -18.30
C ARG A 170 5.49 8.86 -18.31
N LYS A 171 5.97 10.11 -18.32
CA LYS A 171 7.41 10.38 -18.23
C LYS A 171 8.03 9.77 -16.95
N PRO A 172 9.32 9.46 -16.94
CA PRO A 172 10.04 9.02 -15.76
C PRO A 172 9.78 9.96 -14.58
N TYR A 173 9.66 9.41 -13.37
CA TYR A 173 9.35 10.25 -12.21
C TYR A 173 10.43 11.29 -11.94
N GLN A 174 11.70 10.99 -12.29
CA GLN A 174 12.83 11.92 -12.14
C GLN A 174 12.59 13.27 -12.85
N GLU A 175 11.93 13.25 -14.00
CA GLU A 175 11.65 14.45 -14.79
C GLU A 175 10.59 15.38 -14.18
N TRP A 176 9.94 14.96 -13.09
CA TRP A 176 8.99 15.79 -12.35
C TRP A 176 9.67 16.74 -11.36
N TYR A 177 10.89 16.42 -10.93
CA TYR A 177 11.55 17.00 -9.78
C TYR A 177 12.56 18.08 -10.12
N THR A 178 12.59 19.14 -9.34
CA THR A 178 13.82 19.92 -9.14
C THR A 178 14.72 19.16 -8.13
N LYS A 179 16.00 19.50 -8.11
CA LYS A 179 16.94 18.93 -7.15
C LYS A 179 16.50 19.16 -5.70
N GLU A 180 15.97 20.34 -5.41
CA GLU A 180 15.46 20.69 -4.08
C GLU A 180 14.26 19.82 -3.69
N GLN A 181 13.30 19.64 -4.58
CA GLN A 181 12.14 18.77 -4.36
C GLN A 181 12.54 17.32 -4.14
N ALA A 182 13.51 16.81 -4.91
CA ALA A 182 14.03 15.46 -4.71
C ALA A 182 14.67 15.29 -3.32
N ASN A 183 15.43 16.30 -2.86
CA ASN A 183 16.02 16.31 -1.52
C ASN A 183 14.99 16.36 -0.40
N ILE A 184 13.88 17.10 -0.59
CA ILE A 184 12.78 17.11 0.38
C ILE A 184 12.19 15.70 0.53
N VAL A 185 11.93 15.00 -0.58
CA VAL A 185 11.44 13.61 -0.54
C VAL A 185 12.46 12.70 0.14
N SER A 186 13.76 12.85 -0.17
CA SER A 186 14.82 12.10 0.51
C SER A 186 14.77 12.24 2.04
N SER A 187 14.54 13.45 2.51
CA SER A 187 14.48 13.73 3.94
C SER A 187 13.21 13.19 4.59
N VAL A 188 12.06 13.35 3.93
CA VAL A 188 10.75 12.91 4.46
C VAL A 188 10.66 11.39 4.54
N PHE A 189 11.22 10.68 3.57
CA PHE A 189 11.17 9.21 3.46
C PHE A 189 12.51 8.55 3.80
N ALA A 190 13.30 9.17 4.69
CA ALA A 190 14.65 8.69 5.01
C ALA A 190 14.68 7.26 5.54
N ASP A 191 13.66 6.85 6.31
CA ASP A 191 13.56 5.51 6.86
C ASP A 191 13.30 4.46 5.79
N GLU A 192 12.31 4.71 4.91
CA GLU A 192 12.00 3.83 3.79
C GLU A 192 13.18 3.72 2.81
N ILE A 193 13.84 4.84 2.50
CA ILE A 193 15.00 4.88 1.60
C ILE A 193 16.15 4.06 2.17
N ARG A 194 16.48 4.25 3.45
CA ARG A 194 17.56 3.54 4.12
C ARG A 194 17.27 2.03 4.21
N THR A 195 16.04 1.68 4.62
CA THR A 195 15.66 0.28 4.88
C THR A 195 15.53 -0.53 3.60
N PHE A 196 14.98 0.08 2.55
CA PHE A 196 14.72 -0.62 1.28
C PHE A 196 15.69 -0.26 0.16
N TYR A 197 16.74 0.51 0.44
CA TYR A 197 17.79 0.91 -0.52
C TYR A 197 17.22 1.56 -1.80
N TYR A 198 16.22 2.44 -1.64
CA TYR A 198 15.69 3.20 -2.76
C TYR A 198 16.67 4.28 -3.21
N ALA A 199 16.77 4.49 -4.52
CA ALA A 199 17.53 5.57 -5.15
C ALA A 199 16.62 6.42 -6.05
N PHE A 200 17.02 7.68 -6.23
CA PHE A 200 16.34 8.63 -7.11
C PHE A 200 16.59 8.33 -8.59
#